data_080aedae19077b32fae330a897a7522c
#
_entry.id   080aedae19077b32fae330a897a7522c
#
_cell.length_a   1.000
_cell.length_b   1.000
_cell.length_c   1.000
_cell.angle_alpha   90.00
_cell.angle_beta   90.00
_cell.angle_gamma   90.00
#
_symmetry.space_group_name_H-M   'P 1'
#
loop_
_entity.id
_entity.type
_entity.pdbx_description
1 polymer ?
#
loop_
_entity_poly.entity_id
_entity_poly.type
_entity_poly.pdbx_seq_one_letter_code
_entity_poly.pdbx_strand_id
1 'polypeptide(L)'
;MLTCTQNHPIISLPDQPSIPRRHIIIPVDIPEIQVVHTAELRLRNLAGQPPHAAVGQMIAAELSLRHTRRWCSPEHRENAGGPLEFSYEIHANPELWLVGGRRRGNFTAEEGETKTFAVMLLPQKAGHLLLPGLEIKTFVPASSATPPKPPAPATGPAGTAPVLQRRQIACEVDYRNHGETVLVLPDLRSTTVSLSLSGGNHGAAWLIDSERRVLA
;
A
#
# COMPACT_ATOMS: atom_id res chain seq x y z
N MET A 1 13.32 -5.72 -24.39
CA MET A 1 14.41 -6.70 -24.15
C MET A 1 15.48 -5.96 -23.36
N LEU A 2 15.59 -6.27 -22.07
CA LEU A 2 16.61 -5.67 -21.20
C LEU A 2 17.80 -6.62 -21.13
N THR A 3 18.95 -6.19 -21.64
CA THR A 3 20.21 -6.93 -21.50
C THR A 3 20.97 -6.36 -20.31
N CYS A 4 21.10 -7.14 -19.25
CA CYS A 4 21.93 -6.79 -18.10
C CYS A 4 23.36 -7.28 -18.37
N THR A 5 24.28 -6.35 -18.69
CA THR A 5 25.70 -6.62 -18.78
C THR A 5 26.35 -6.22 -17.47
N GLN A 6 26.71 -7.18 -16.65
CA GLN A 6 27.53 -6.97 -15.45
C GLN A 6 29.00 -6.78 -15.88
N ASN A 7 29.46 -5.53 -15.91
CA ASN A 7 30.88 -5.21 -16.08
C ASN A 7 31.56 -5.18 -14.70
N HIS A 8 32.07 -6.33 -14.25
CA HIS A 8 33.07 -6.32 -13.18
C HIS A 8 34.45 -6.00 -13.77
N PRO A 9 35.23 -5.10 -13.16
CA PRO A 9 36.63 -4.93 -13.55
C PRO A 9 37.37 -6.22 -13.23
N ILE A 10 37.75 -6.96 -14.28
CA ILE A 10 38.56 -8.16 -14.14
C ILE A 10 40.00 -7.69 -13.97
N ILE A 11 40.53 -7.84 -12.77
CA ILE A 11 41.97 -7.78 -12.54
C ILE A 11 42.57 -9.00 -13.23
N SER A 12 43.12 -8.83 -14.42
CA SER A 12 43.72 -9.90 -15.20
C SER A 12 45.05 -10.29 -14.51
N LEU A 13 45.02 -11.40 -13.78
CA LEU A 13 46.26 -12.09 -13.45
C LEU A 13 46.81 -12.77 -14.73
N PRO A 14 48.08 -12.57 -15.07
CA PRO A 14 48.69 -13.31 -16.20
C PRO A 14 48.68 -14.79 -15.88
N ASP A 15 48.21 -15.63 -16.78
CA ASP A 15 48.13 -17.12 -16.75
C ASP A 15 46.87 -17.78 -16.17
N GLN A 16 45.72 -17.12 -16.13
CA GLN A 16 44.47 -17.89 -15.95
C GLN A 16 43.81 -18.20 -17.30
N PRO A 17 43.40 -19.49 -17.54
CA PRO A 17 42.62 -19.83 -18.73
C PRO A 17 41.34 -19.01 -18.75
N SER A 18 41.07 -18.33 -19.86
CA SER A 18 39.89 -17.51 -20.05
C SER A 18 38.62 -18.33 -19.82
N ILE A 19 37.94 -18.12 -18.71
CA ILE A 19 36.66 -18.72 -18.43
C ILE A 19 35.68 -18.24 -19.51
N PRO A 20 35.06 -19.11 -20.28
CA PRO A 20 34.11 -18.72 -21.33
C PRO A 20 32.96 -17.96 -20.68
N ARG A 21 32.75 -16.72 -21.12
CA ARG A 21 31.61 -15.89 -20.65
C ARG A 21 30.33 -16.56 -21.08
N ARG A 22 29.55 -17.06 -20.12
CA ARG A 22 28.22 -17.59 -20.38
C ARG A 22 27.23 -16.44 -20.32
N HIS A 23 26.55 -16.17 -21.41
CA HIS A 23 25.43 -15.24 -21.43
C HIS A 23 24.15 -16.02 -21.08
N ILE A 24 23.51 -15.65 -20.00
CA ILE A 24 22.19 -16.18 -19.63
C ILE A 24 21.18 -15.10 -20.01
N ILE A 25 20.34 -15.40 -20.97
CA ILE A 25 19.22 -14.54 -21.37
C ILE A 25 17.99 -15.04 -20.61
N ILE A 26 17.49 -14.23 -19.70
CA ILE A 26 16.25 -14.50 -18.97
C ILE A 26 15.18 -13.62 -19.62
N PRO A 27 14.19 -14.20 -20.32
CA PRO A 27 13.06 -13.41 -20.81
C PRO A 27 12.24 -12.94 -19.61
N VAL A 28 12.05 -11.64 -19.50
CA VAL A 28 11.16 -11.03 -18.49
C VAL A 28 9.98 -10.47 -19.25
N ASP A 29 8.80 -11.01 -18.94
CA ASP A 29 7.54 -10.46 -19.43
C ASP A 29 7.12 -9.33 -18.49
N ILE A 30 7.07 -8.11 -19.01
CA ILE A 30 6.65 -6.93 -18.25
C ILE A 30 5.21 -6.62 -18.66
N PRO A 31 4.24 -6.85 -17.77
CA PRO A 31 2.85 -6.51 -18.06
C PRO A 31 2.71 -5.00 -18.30
N GLU A 32 1.90 -4.63 -19.28
CA GLU A 32 1.59 -3.23 -19.52
C GLU A 32 0.75 -2.66 -18.37
N ILE A 33 1.29 -1.66 -17.69
CA ILE A 33 0.59 -0.95 -16.62
C ILE A 33 -0.27 0.13 -17.28
N GLN A 34 -1.58 0.03 -17.12
CA GLN A 34 -2.53 0.96 -17.74
C GLN A 34 -2.82 2.17 -16.85
N VAL A 35 -2.79 1.99 -15.54
CA VAL A 35 -3.10 3.04 -14.56
C VAL A 35 -2.05 3.03 -13.45
N VAL A 36 -1.56 4.21 -13.11
CA VAL A 36 -0.70 4.40 -11.95
C VAL A 36 -1.42 5.29 -10.94
N HIS A 37 -1.50 4.83 -9.72
CA HIS A 37 -2.03 5.58 -8.58
C HIS A 37 -0.91 6.19 -7.78
N THR A 38 -1.02 7.48 -7.46
CA THR A 38 -0.24 8.11 -6.40
C THR A 38 -1.11 8.13 -5.14
N ALA A 39 -0.64 7.50 -4.09
CA ALA A 39 -1.33 7.41 -2.80
C ALA A 39 -0.48 8.00 -1.68
N GLU A 40 -1.13 8.69 -0.74
CA GLU A 40 -0.48 9.28 0.42
C GLU A 40 -1.41 9.20 1.63
N LEU A 41 -0.90 8.70 2.75
CA LEU A 41 -1.59 8.64 4.03
C LEU A 41 -0.99 9.67 4.98
N ARG A 42 -1.64 10.82 5.15
CA ARG A 42 -1.19 11.90 6.04
C ARG A 42 -1.79 11.77 7.42
N LEU A 43 -0.94 11.67 8.42
CA LEU A 43 -1.37 11.75 9.80
C LEU A 43 -1.63 13.20 10.20
N ARG A 44 -2.72 13.41 10.93
CA ARG A 44 -3.14 14.71 11.41
C ARG A 44 -2.96 14.80 12.93
N ASN A 45 -2.63 16.00 13.42
CA ASN A 45 -2.62 16.32 14.86
C ASN A 45 -1.69 15.43 15.70
N LEU A 46 -0.52 15.06 15.16
CA LEU A 46 0.54 14.47 15.97
C LEU A 46 1.12 15.52 16.95
N ALA A 47 1.41 15.10 18.17
CA ALA A 47 2.00 15.95 19.19
C ALA A 47 3.53 15.95 19.11
N GLY A 48 4.15 17.03 19.65
CA GLY A 48 5.59 17.10 19.91
C GLY A 48 6.50 17.32 18.71
N GLN A 49 7.79 17.38 19.01
CA GLN A 49 8.89 17.40 18.04
C GLN A 49 9.98 16.43 18.54
N PRO A 50 10.23 15.29 17.84
CA PRO A 50 9.55 14.86 16.61
C PRO A 50 8.07 14.51 16.81
N PRO A 51 7.26 14.53 15.74
CA PRO A 51 5.85 14.17 15.83
C PRO A 51 5.68 12.73 16.33
N HIS A 52 4.83 12.55 17.36
CA HIS A 52 4.59 11.23 17.96
C HIS A 52 3.12 11.04 18.33
N ALA A 53 2.75 9.79 18.51
CA ALA A 53 1.45 9.37 19.04
C ALA A 53 1.66 8.62 20.36
N ALA A 54 0.57 8.27 21.04
CA ALA A 54 0.60 7.36 22.18
C ALA A 54 -0.21 6.09 21.89
N VAL A 55 0.18 4.97 22.52
CA VAL A 55 -0.59 3.73 22.47
C VAL A 55 -2.03 3.99 22.92
N GLY A 56 -3.00 3.48 22.14
CA GLY A 56 -4.42 3.67 22.44
C GLY A 56 -4.97 5.07 22.12
N GLN A 57 -4.12 5.99 21.62
CA GLN A 57 -4.57 7.30 21.15
C GLN A 57 -5.07 7.20 19.71
N MET A 58 -6.31 7.67 19.49
CA MET A 58 -6.87 7.72 18.14
C MET A 58 -6.23 8.86 17.34
N ILE A 59 -5.67 8.54 16.19
CA ILE A 59 -5.01 9.45 15.27
C ILE A 59 -5.89 9.64 14.05
N ALA A 60 -6.25 10.89 13.76
CA ALA A 60 -6.90 11.21 12.51
C ALA A 60 -5.89 11.15 11.37
N ALA A 61 -6.26 10.48 10.29
CA ALA A 61 -5.46 10.37 9.07
C ALA A 61 -6.32 10.70 7.85
N GLU A 62 -5.67 11.14 6.80
CA GLU A 62 -6.28 11.43 5.52
C GLU A 62 -5.57 10.64 4.42
N LEU A 63 -6.31 9.74 3.77
CA LEU A 63 -5.84 9.02 2.60
C LEU A 63 -6.16 9.84 1.36
N SER A 64 -5.12 10.24 0.63
CA SER A 64 -5.23 10.99 -0.62
C SER A 64 -4.87 10.07 -1.78
N LEU A 65 -5.76 9.95 -2.78
CA LEU A 65 -5.61 9.10 -3.95
C LEU A 65 -5.77 9.92 -5.23
N ARG A 66 -4.83 9.75 -6.15
CA ARG A 66 -4.85 10.35 -7.48
C ARG A 66 -4.34 9.34 -8.49
N HIS A 67 -4.92 9.29 -9.70
CA HIS A 67 -4.44 8.38 -10.74
C HIS A 67 -4.03 9.13 -12.00
N THR A 68 -3.19 8.48 -12.79
CA THR A 68 -2.79 8.91 -14.13
C THR A 68 -2.75 7.71 -15.07
N ARG A 69 -3.09 7.97 -16.34
CA ARG A 69 -3.01 7.01 -17.45
C ARG A 69 -1.93 7.39 -18.45
N ARG A 70 -0.98 8.21 -18.03
CA ARG A 70 0.04 8.80 -18.92
C ARG A 70 0.85 7.75 -19.68
N TRP A 71 1.07 6.58 -19.08
CA TRP A 71 1.86 5.49 -19.67
C TRP A 71 1.00 4.42 -20.35
N CYS A 72 -0.32 4.59 -20.35
CA CYS A 72 -1.23 3.71 -21.06
C CYS A 72 -1.03 3.87 -22.59
N SER A 73 -1.06 2.76 -23.32
CA SER A 73 -1.01 2.82 -24.77
C SER A 73 -2.19 3.60 -25.35
N PRO A 74 -2.05 4.23 -26.52
CA PRO A 74 -3.15 4.99 -27.15
C PRO A 74 -4.41 4.16 -27.31
N GLU A 75 -4.29 2.89 -27.71
CA GLU A 75 -5.41 1.97 -27.93
C GLU A 75 -6.21 1.72 -26.65
N HIS A 76 -5.53 1.55 -25.52
CA HIS A 76 -6.17 1.37 -24.22
C HIS A 76 -6.74 2.69 -23.66
N ARG A 77 -6.10 3.82 -24.00
CA ARG A 77 -6.52 5.15 -23.57
C ARG A 77 -7.82 5.59 -24.24
N GLU A 78 -7.98 5.31 -25.52
CA GLU A 78 -9.20 5.63 -26.27
C GLU A 78 -10.39 4.82 -25.77
N ASN A 79 -10.18 3.54 -25.45
CA ASN A 79 -11.23 2.67 -24.92
C ASN A 79 -11.61 2.96 -23.45
N ALA A 80 -10.78 3.68 -22.71
CA ALA A 80 -10.97 4.05 -21.32
C ALA A 80 -11.32 5.54 -21.13
N GLY A 81 -11.84 6.21 -22.15
CA GLY A 81 -12.33 7.59 -22.06
C GLY A 81 -13.42 7.74 -21.01
N GLY A 82 -13.19 8.57 -19.98
CA GLY A 82 -14.12 8.83 -18.90
C GLY A 82 -13.62 8.40 -17.51
N PRO A 83 -14.44 8.58 -16.48
CA PRO A 83 -14.08 8.21 -15.11
C PRO A 83 -13.91 6.70 -14.98
N LEU A 84 -12.88 6.29 -14.23
CA LEU A 84 -12.65 4.90 -13.87
C LEU A 84 -13.23 4.62 -12.48
N GLU A 85 -13.64 3.36 -12.26
CA GLU A 85 -14.07 2.90 -10.96
C GLU A 85 -12.88 2.25 -10.24
N PHE A 86 -12.72 2.59 -8.96
CA PHE A 86 -11.63 2.12 -8.11
C PHE A 86 -12.16 1.49 -6.84
N SER A 87 -11.43 0.48 -6.39
CA SER A 87 -11.58 -0.09 -5.06
C SER A 87 -10.27 0.06 -4.32
N TYR A 88 -10.30 0.57 -3.09
CA TYR A 88 -9.11 0.60 -2.22
C TYR A 88 -9.35 -0.21 -0.95
N GLU A 89 -8.25 -0.75 -0.41
CA GLU A 89 -8.23 -1.39 0.90
C GLU A 89 -6.94 -1.03 1.65
N ILE A 90 -7.09 -0.63 2.92
CA ILE A 90 -5.98 -0.34 3.83
C ILE A 90 -5.61 -1.63 4.56
N HIS A 91 -4.38 -2.10 4.35
CA HIS A 91 -3.83 -3.29 4.98
C HIS A 91 -3.02 -2.91 6.22
N ALA A 92 -3.61 -3.12 7.39
CA ALA A 92 -2.96 -2.91 8.66
C ALA A 92 -2.68 -4.24 9.36
N ASN A 93 -1.49 -4.37 9.94
CA ASN A 93 -1.26 -5.46 10.89
C ASN A 93 -2.08 -5.17 12.16
N PRO A 94 -3.06 -6.01 12.53
CA PRO A 94 -3.94 -5.76 13.67
C PRO A 94 -3.22 -5.74 15.03
N GLU A 95 -2.03 -6.33 15.12
CA GLU A 95 -1.19 -6.21 16.31
C GLU A 95 -0.55 -4.84 16.50
N LEU A 96 -0.41 -4.09 15.40
CA LEU A 96 0.24 -2.75 15.40
C LEU A 96 -0.79 -1.64 15.30
N TRP A 97 -1.81 -1.83 14.46
CA TRP A 97 -2.79 -0.80 14.13
C TRP A 97 -4.21 -1.35 14.07
N LEU A 98 -5.15 -0.68 14.71
CA LEU A 98 -6.56 -0.81 14.36
C LEU A 98 -6.94 0.36 13.45
N VAL A 99 -7.67 0.02 12.38
CA VAL A 99 -8.16 1.01 11.40
C VAL A 99 -9.63 1.25 11.67
N GLY A 100 -9.97 2.48 12.05
CA GLY A 100 -11.35 2.94 12.21
C GLY A 100 -11.82 3.69 10.95
N GLY A 101 -13.12 3.73 10.76
CA GLY A 101 -13.73 4.33 9.58
C GLY A 101 -13.76 3.40 8.37
N ARG A 102 -13.61 3.97 7.18
CA ARG A 102 -13.66 3.20 5.92
C ARG A 102 -12.30 2.57 5.61
N ARG A 103 -12.07 1.36 6.12
CA ARG A 103 -10.87 0.58 5.76
C ARG A 103 -10.82 0.25 4.27
N ARG A 104 -11.98 0.09 3.62
CA ARG A 104 -12.12 -0.19 2.19
C ARG A 104 -13.29 0.60 1.61
N GLY A 105 -13.19 0.92 0.33
CA GLY A 105 -14.25 1.64 -0.34
C GLY A 105 -14.10 1.62 -1.86
N ASN A 106 -15.21 1.90 -2.54
CA ASN A 106 -15.25 2.09 -3.98
C ASN A 106 -15.48 3.57 -4.25
N PHE A 107 -14.88 4.07 -5.31
CA PHE A 107 -15.08 5.43 -5.78
C PHE A 107 -14.84 5.51 -7.28
N THR A 108 -15.31 6.59 -7.89
CA THR A 108 -15.03 6.93 -9.28
C THR A 108 -14.21 8.20 -9.31
N ALA A 109 -13.26 8.30 -10.23
CA ALA A 109 -12.47 9.50 -10.43
C ALA A 109 -12.08 9.66 -11.90
N GLU A 110 -11.92 10.91 -12.32
CA GLU A 110 -11.32 11.28 -13.59
C GLU A 110 -9.79 11.30 -13.49
N GLU A 111 -9.10 11.25 -14.63
CA GLU A 111 -7.65 11.32 -14.66
C GLU A 111 -7.15 12.64 -14.05
N GLY A 112 -6.25 12.54 -13.08
CA GLY A 112 -5.69 13.67 -12.36
C GLY A 112 -6.54 14.21 -11.23
N GLU A 113 -7.77 13.72 -11.05
CA GLU A 113 -8.62 14.07 -9.92
C GLU A 113 -8.06 13.46 -8.62
N THR A 114 -8.02 14.26 -7.55
CA THR A 114 -7.61 13.80 -6.22
C THR A 114 -8.82 13.53 -5.36
N LYS A 115 -8.93 12.30 -4.86
CA LYS A 115 -9.95 11.91 -3.86
C LYS A 115 -9.31 11.75 -2.51
N THR A 116 -9.99 12.26 -1.48
CA THR A 116 -9.53 12.20 -0.09
C THR A 116 -10.52 11.45 0.78
N PHE A 117 -10.01 10.61 1.68
CA PHE A 117 -10.81 9.79 2.59
C PHE A 117 -10.30 9.95 4.01
N ALA A 118 -11.21 10.24 4.93
CA ALA A 118 -10.89 10.27 6.35
C ALA A 118 -10.73 8.84 6.88
N VAL A 119 -9.63 8.61 7.59
CA VAL A 119 -9.27 7.34 8.22
C VAL A 119 -8.88 7.63 9.67
N MET A 120 -9.18 6.70 10.56
CA MET A 120 -8.73 6.76 11.95
C MET A 120 -7.77 5.61 12.21
N LEU A 121 -6.62 5.90 12.80
CA LEU A 121 -5.63 4.89 13.18
C LEU A 121 -5.48 4.85 14.70
N LEU A 122 -5.47 3.64 15.27
CA LEU A 122 -5.27 3.43 16.69
C LEU A 122 -4.06 2.52 16.89
N PRO A 123 -2.91 3.06 17.34
CA PRO A 123 -1.73 2.24 17.59
C PRO A 123 -1.92 1.33 18.81
N GLN A 124 -1.51 0.07 18.67
CA GLN A 124 -1.66 -0.96 19.69
C GLN A 124 -0.37 -1.22 20.48
N LYS A 125 0.78 -0.85 19.91
CA LYS A 125 2.11 -1.07 20.50
C LYS A 125 2.91 0.23 20.48
N ALA A 126 3.84 0.37 21.43
CA ALA A 126 4.83 1.44 21.44
C ALA A 126 6.02 1.08 20.54
N GLY A 127 6.74 2.09 20.06
CA GLY A 127 7.92 1.98 19.22
C GLY A 127 7.75 2.67 17.87
N HIS A 128 8.64 2.38 16.94
CA HIS A 128 8.54 2.85 15.57
C HIS A 128 7.65 1.89 14.77
N LEU A 129 6.42 2.31 14.51
CA LEU A 129 5.44 1.50 13.79
C LEU A 129 5.39 1.91 12.32
N LEU A 130 5.52 0.93 11.42
CA LEU A 130 5.27 1.14 9.99
C LEU A 130 3.83 1.54 9.75
N LEU A 131 3.61 2.54 8.89
CA LEU A 131 2.27 2.91 8.45
C LEU A 131 1.59 1.74 7.72
N PRO A 132 0.25 1.64 7.79
CA PRO A 132 -0.50 0.63 7.06
C PRO A 132 -0.24 0.66 5.56
N GLY A 133 -0.20 -0.52 4.93
CA GLY A 133 -0.12 -0.64 3.48
C GLY A 133 -1.45 -0.31 2.79
N LEU A 134 -1.40 -0.17 1.47
CA LEU A 134 -2.55 0.17 0.65
C LEU A 134 -2.60 -0.71 -0.60
N GLU A 135 -3.75 -1.30 -0.88
CA GLU A 135 -4.06 -1.96 -2.14
C GLU A 135 -5.13 -1.16 -2.90
N ILE A 136 -4.92 -0.98 -4.20
CA ILE A 136 -5.90 -0.33 -5.08
C ILE A 136 -6.14 -1.24 -6.29
N LYS A 137 -7.41 -1.42 -6.65
CA LYS A 137 -7.84 -2.13 -7.85
C LYS A 137 -8.63 -1.18 -8.73
N THR A 138 -8.38 -1.25 -10.02
CA THR A 138 -9.01 -0.38 -11.02
C THR A 138 -9.92 -1.20 -11.91
N PHE A 139 -11.10 -0.67 -12.19
CA PHE A 139 -12.10 -1.30 -13.03
C PHE A 139 -12.54 -0.33 -14.13
N VAL A 140 -12.66 -0.84 -15.34
CA VAL A 140 -13.38 -0.14 -16.40
C VAL A 140 -14.86 -0.40 -16.17
N PRO A 141 -15.71 0.65 -16.11
CA PRO A 141 -17.15 0.44 -16.11
C PRO A 141 -17.51 -0.40 -17.34
N ALA A 142 -18.34 -1.41 -17.16
CA ALA A 142 -18.77 -2.24 -18.29
C ALA A 142 -19.41 -1.32 -19.34
N SER A 143 -18.58 -0.96 -20.32
CA SER A 143 -19.04 -0.11 -21.41
C SER A 143 -20.16 -0.87 -22.11
N SER A 144 -21.29 -0.24 -22.23
CA SER A 144 -22.44 -0.66 -23.05
C SER A 144 -22.12 -0.70 -24.56
N ALA A 145 -20.88 -0.98 -24.90
CA ALA A 145 -20.36 -1.05 -26.26
C ALA A 145 -20.53 -2.41 -26.92
N THR A 146 -21.65 -3.05 -26.70
CA THR A 146 -22.27 -3.95 -27.69
C THR A 146 -23.74 -4.01 -27.33
N PRO A 147 -24.67 -3.50 -28.17
CA PRO A 147 -26.07 -3.77 -27.94
C PRO A 147 -26.23 -5.30 -27.88
N PRO A 148 -26.88 -5.84 -26.84
CA PRO A 148 -27.08 -7.27 -26.77
C PRO A 148 -27.78 -7.69 -28.06
N LYS A 149 -27.17 -8.61 -28.82
CA LYS A 149 -27.82 -9.30 -29.91
C LYS A 149 -29.19 -9.75 -29.38
N PRO A 150 -30.29 -9.38 -30.02
CA PRO A 150 -31.63 -9.69 -29.50
C PRO A 150 -31.69 -11.16 -29.13
N PRO A 151 -32.10 -11.50 -27.90
CA PRO A 151 -32.15 -12.89 -27.49
C PRO A 151 -33.16 -13.62 -28.36
N ALA A 152 -32.75 -14.77 -28.90
CA ALA A 152 -33.70 -15.74 -29.41
C ALA A 152 -34.73 -16.03 -28.31
N PRO A 153 -36.02 -16.25 -28.63
CA PRO A 153 -37.04 -16.46 -27.61
C PRO A 153 -36.74 -17.70 -26.77
N ALA A 154 -36.18 -17.48 -25.58
CA ALA A 154 -35.94 -18.51 -24.59
C ALA A 154 -37.10 -18.50 -23.60
N THR A 155 -37.93 -19.48 -23.71
CA THR A 155 -38.89 -19.92 -22.68
C THR A 155 -38.08 -20.52 -21.53
N GLY A 156 -37.78 -19.71 -20.52
CA GLY A 156 -37.13 -20.13 -19.25
C GLY A 156 -37.51 -19.18 -18.12
N PRO A 157 -37.61 -19.65 -16.86
CA PRO A 157 -38.12 -18.85 -15.76
C PRO A 157 -37.24 -17.63 -15.47
N ALA A 158 -37.91 -16.53 -15.23
CA ALA A 158 -37.37 -15.22 -14.95
C ALA A 158 -36.44 -15.23 -13.72
N GLY A 159 -35.29 -14.50 -13.81
CA GLY A 159 -34.74 -13.92 -12.62
C GLY A 159 -33.26 -14.05 -12.35
N THR A 160 -32.39 -13.82 -13.32
CA THR A 160 -31.00 -13.45 -12.95
C THR A 160 -30.68 -12.15 -13.67
N ALA A 161 -30.67 -11.05 -12.91
CA ALA A 161 -30.21 -9.76 -13.42
C ALA A 161 -28.80 -9.94 -14.02
N PRO A 162 -28.49 -9.34 -15.17
CA PRO A 162 -27.17 -9.43 -15.77
C PRO A 162 -26.16 -8.84 -14.77
N VAL A 163 -25.29 -9.70 -14.26
CA VAL A 163 -24.13 -9.27 -13.48
C VAL A 163 -23.27 -8.48 -14.46
N LEU A 164 -23.26 -7.17 -14.32
CA LEU A 164 -22.37 -6.29 -15.06
C LEU A 164 -20.94 -6.74 -14.77
N GLN A 165 -20.32 -7.43 -15.71
CA GLN A 165 -18.95 -7.92 -15.58
C GLN A 165 -18.01 -6.73 -15.62
N ARG A 166 -17.58 -6.27 -14.45
CA ARG A 166 -16.53 -5.28 -14.29
C ARG A 166 -15.22 -5.88 -14.74
N ARG A 167 -14.54 -5.26 -15.69
CA ARG A 167 -13.21 -5.68 -16.11
C ARG A 167 -12.16 -4.99 -15.26
N GLN A 168 -11.40 -5.76 -14.50
CA GLN A 168 -10.21 -5.24 -13.80
C GLN A 168 -9.09 -4.98 -14.82
N ILE A 169 -8.42 -3.85 -14.68
CA ILE A 169 -7.26 -3.47 -15.48
C ILE A 169 -5.99 -3.43 -14.62
N ALA A 170 -4.84 -3.61 -15.28
CA ALA A 170 -3.56 -3.58 -14.60
C ALA A 170 -3.26 -2.18 -14.08
N CYS A 171 -3.01 -2.09 -12.78
CA CYS A 171 -2.65 -0.84 -12.12
C CYS A 171 -1.49 -1.04 -11.15
N GLU A 172 -0.75 0.02 -10.90
CA GLU A 172 0.33 0.09 -9.93
C GLU A 172 0.07 1.23 -8.96
N VAL A 173 0.58 1.08 -7.74
CA VAL A 173 0.42 2.08 -6.69
C VAL A 173 1.78 2.63 -6.30
N ASP A 174 2.01 3.90 -6.59
CA ASP A 174 3.10 4.70 -6.03
C ASP A 174 2.66 5.21 -4.66
N TYR A 175 2.96 4.43 -3.61
CA TYR A 175 2.58 4.75 -2.24
C TYR A 175 3.71 5.54 -1.57
N ARG A 176 3.52 6.85 -1.39
CA ARG A 176 4.52 7.78 -0.86
C ARG A 176 4.99 7.47 0.54
N ASN A 177 4.12 6.86 1.35
CA ASN A 177 4.45 6.47 2.72
C ASN A 177 5.00 5.04 2.83
N HIS A 178 5.43 4.43 1.73
CA HIS A 178 6.01 3.10 1.78
C HIS A 178 7.27 3.08 2.65
N GLY A 179 7.25 2.25 3.70
CA GLY A 179 8.37 2.17 4.66
C GLY A 179 8.44 3.32 5.69
N GLU A 180 7.51 4.27 5.66
CA GLU A 180 7.46 5.34 6.67
C GLU A 180 7.01 4.80 8.02
N THR A 181 7.67 5.28 9.08
CA THR A 181 7.36 4.90 10.46
C THR A 181 6.89 6.08 11.28
N VAL A 182 6.04 5.80 12.26
CA VAL A 182 5.58 6.76 13.27
C VAL A 182 6.09 6.34 14.63
N LEU A 183 6.65 7.29 15.38
CA LEU A 183 7.00 7.06 16.77
C LEU A 183 5.73 7.02 17.62
N VAL A 184 5.52 5.90 18.31
CA VAL A 184 4.42 5.71 19.24
C VAL A 184 4.98 5.51 20.64
N LEU A 185 4.62 6.42 21.54
CA LEU A 185 5.02 6.36 22.93
C LEU A 185 4.11 5.43 23.74
N PRO A 186 4.61 4.77 24.79
CA PRO A 186 3.77 4.01 25.70
C PRO A 186 2.74 4.91 26.37
N ASP A 187 1.56 4.38 26.67
CA ASP A 187 0.58 5.08 27.47
C ASP A 187 1.00 5.03 28.96
N LEU A 188 1.60 6.11 29.44
CA LEU A 188 2.10 6.21 30.81
C LEU A 188 0.98 6.13 31.88
N ARG A 189 -0.29 6.26 31.50
CA ARG A 189 -1.42 6.14 32.43
C ARG A 189 -1.76 4.67 32.71
N SER A 190 -1.48 3.80 31.76
CA SER A 190 -1.76 2.35 31.84
C SER A 190 -0.48 1.50 31.92
N THR A 191 0.69 2.13 31.90
CA THR A 191 1.99 1.45 31.88
C THR A 191 2.74 1.69 33.19
N THR A 192 3.14 0.63 33.87
CA THR A 192 4.06 0.72 35.00
C THR A 192 5.48 0.64 34.45
N VAL A 193 6.28 1.67 34.71
CA VAL A 193 7.70 1.67 34.36
C VAL A 193 8.49 1.22 35.59
N SER A 194 9.14 0.08 35.49
CA SER A 194 10.05 -0.41 36.51
C SER A 194 11.48 -0.02 36.15
N LEU A 195 12.13 0.72 37.02
CA LEU A 195 13.56 1.06 36.90
C LEU A 195 14.35 0.08 37.77
N SER A 196 15.08 -0.82 37.16
CA SER A 196 15.98 -1.73 37.86
C SER A 196 17.41 -1.20 37.75
N LEU A 197 18.05 -0.93 38.86
CA LEU A 197 19.48 -0.67 38.96
C LEU A 197 20.21 -2.02 38.96
N SER A 198 20.75 -2.41 37.84
CA SER A 198 21.67 -3.56 37.76
C SER A 198 23.05 -3.09 38.22
N GLY A 199 23.33 -3.22 39.50
CA GLY A 199 24.57 -2.83 40.11
C GLY A 199 25.68 -3.83 39.83
N GLY A 200 26.53 -3.50 38.86
CA GLY A 200 27.87 -4.07 38.71
C GLY A 200 28.85 -2.90 38.68
N ASN A 201 30.03 -3.13 39.24
CA ASN A 201 31.07 -2.12 39.60
C ASN A 201 31.61 -1.24 38.46
N HIS A 202 31.03 -1.28 37.25
CA HIS A 202 31.45 -0.47 36.12
C HIS A 202 30.22 -0.06 35.26
N GLY A 203 29.60 1.05 35.62
CA GLY A 203 28.59 1.71 34.80
C GLY A 203 27.17 1.20 35.11
N ALA A 204 26.33 2.07 35.64
CA ALA A 204 24.92 1.79 35.84
C ALA A 204 24.21 1.69 34.48
N ALA A 205 23.78 0.49 34.10
CA ALA A 205 22.87 0.31 32.99
C ALA A 205 21.43 0.42 33.50
N TRP A 206 20.63 1.30 32.89
CA TRP A 206 19.22 1.45 33.18
C TRP A 206 18.42 0.56 32.26
N LEU A 207 17.73 -0.44 32.81
CA LEU A 207 16.75 -1.22 32.08
C LEU A 207 15.37 -0.64 32.38
N ILE A 208 14.68 -0.14 31.35
CA ILE A 208 13.31 0.32 31.46
C ILE A 208 12.43 -0.80 30.91
N ASP A 209 11.69 -1.46 31.78
CA ASP A 209 10.69 -2.45 31.41
C ASP A 209 9.29 -1.84 31.56
N SER A 210 8.44 -1.99 30.54
CA SER A 210 7.09 -1.47 30.54
C SER A 210 6.08 -2.62 30.50
N GLU A 211 5.42 -2.87 31.60
CA GLU A 211 4.31 -3.84 31.65
C GLU A 211 2.97 -3.13 31.53
N ARG A 212 2.13 -3.60 30.62
CA ARG A 212 0.76 -3.14 30.46
C ARG A 212 -0.12 -3.80 31.51
N ARG A 213 -0.63 -3.05 32.49
CA ARG A 213 -1.68 -3.54 33.38
C ARG A 213 -2.98 -3.71 32.60
N VAL A 214 -3.43 -4.93 32.43
CA VAL A 214 -4.81 -5.21 32.01
C VAL A 214 -5.67 -5.00 33.26
N LEU A 215 -6.44 -3.93 33.29
CA LEU A 215 -7.49 -3.76 34.30
C LEU A 215 -8.56 -4.82 34.01
N ALA A 216 -8.73 -5.74 34.93
CA ALA A 216 -9.79 -6.74 34.93
C ALA A 216 -11.15 -6.09 35.28
#